data_f5ba7da906cb4408c4dc54ce75a60176
#
_entry.id   f5ba7da906cb4408c4dc54ce75a60176
#
_cell.length_a   1.000
_cell.length_b   1.000
_cell.length_c   1.000
_cell.angle_alpha   90.00
_cell.angle_beta   90.00
_cell.angle_gamma   90.00
#
_symmetry.space_group_name_H-M   'P 1'
#
loop_
_entity.id
_entity.type
_entity.pdbx_description
1 polymer ?
#
loop_
_entity_poly.entity_id
_entity_poly.type
_entity_poly.pdbx_seq_one_letter_code
_entity_poly.pdbx_strand_id
1 'polypeptide(L)'
;RLEVTKRVAMEFVDKRPYDRFGLSVFAGEAFTQTPLTSDHFVVKEFLAGLRAGILEDGTAIGMGLATAVQRLRESKTPSKIAVLLTDGENNRGAIDPLTAADVARALGVRVYTVLVGRTSVAPVQIDDPVLGRTTVMQEVSVDERPLIEIARRTGGRFFRAGDQASLAGIYAEID
;
A
#
# COMPACT_ATOMS: atom_id res chain seq x y z
N ARG A 1 -6.10 -8.37 -8.53
CA ARG A 1 -5.29 -7.76 -7.47
C ARG A 1 -6.04 -6.58 -6.82
N LEU A 2 -6.50 -5.59 -7.60
CA LEU A 2 -7.23 -4.42 -7.07
C LEU A 2 -8.43 -4.82 -6.19
N GLU A 3 -9.23 -5.81 -6.59
CA GLU A 3 -10.38 -6.28 -5.82
C GLU A 3 -9.99 -6.89 -4.46
N VAL A 4 -8.83 -7.54 -4.37
CA VAL A 4 -8.30 -8.03 -3.08
C VAL A 4 -7.89 -6.86 -2.21
N THR A 5 -7.21 -5.86 -2.76
CA THR A 5 -6.81 -4.63 -2.06
C THR A 5 -8.03 -3.88 -1.51
N LYS A 6 -9.07 -3.71 -2.33
CA LYS A 6 -10.35 -3.09 -1.90
C LYS A 6 -10.96 -3.84 -0.72
N ARG A 7 -11.05 -5.18 -0.83
CA ARG A 7 -11.61 -6.01 0.24
C ARG A 7 -10.84 -5.86 1.54
N VAL A 8 -9.50 -5.91 1.48
CA VAL A 8 -8.63 -5.71 2.66
C VAL A 8 -8.89 -4.35 3.28
N ALA A 9 -8.95 -3.30 2.47
CA ALA A 9 -9.19 -1.94 2.96
C ALA A 9 -10.58 -1.78 3.58
N MET A 10 -11.62 -2.35 2.95
CA MET A 10 -13.00 -2.31 3.48
C MET A 10 -13.13 -3.04 4.81
N GLU A 11 -12.54 -4.25 4.92
CA GLU A 11 -12.52 -5.00 6.17
C GLU A 11 -11.79 -4.24 7.29
N PHE A 12 -10.72 -3.52 6.94
CA PHE A 12 -10.02 -2.66 7.89
C PHE A 12 -10.92 -1.54 8.42
N VAL A 13 -11.67 -0.86 7.55
CA VAL A 13 -12.62 0.18 7.93
C VAL A 13 -13.73 -0.39 8.82
N ASP A 14 -14.28 -1.55 8.47
CA ASP A 14 -15.38 -2.19 9.23
C ASP A 14 -14.97 -2.62 10.65
N LYS A 15 -13.71 -2.99 10.85
CA LYS A 15 -13.19 -3.41 12.16
C LYS A 15 -12.89 -2.25 13.11
N ARG A 16 -12.93 -1.01 12.64
CA ARG A 16 -12.56 0.19 13.41
C ARG A 16 -13.65 1.25 13.38
N PRO A 17 -14.80 0.99 14.01
CA PRO A 17 -16.00 1.83 13.88
C PRO A 17 -15.87 3.25 14.48
N TYR A 18 -14.87 3.49 15.31
CA TYR A 18 -14.66 4.78 15.98
C TYR A 18 -13.53 5.61 15.38
N ASP A 19 -12.81 5.07 14.41
CA ASP A 19 -11.69 5.75 13.77
C ASP A 19 -12.17 6.68 12.65
N ARG A 20 -11.36 7.69 12.36
CA ARG A 20 -11.50 8.53 11.17
C ARG A 20 -10.60 8.00 10.07
N PHE A 21 -11.13 7.89 8.88
CA PHE A 21 -10.41 7.41 7.71
C PHE A 21 -10.27 8.49 6.65
N GLY A 22 -9.12 8.53 6.00
CA GLY A 22 -8.89 9.18 4.74
C GLY A 22 -8.39 8.15 3.73
N LEU A 23 -8.61 8.42 2.46
CA LEU A 23 -8.20 7.54 1.37
C LEU A 23 -7.29 8.31 0.41
N SER A 24 -6.08 7.84 0.25
CA SER A 24 -5.15 8.28 -0.80
C SER A 24 -4.92 7.14 -1.79
N VAL A 25 -4.98 7.46 -3.06
CA VAL A 25 -4.78 6.50 -4.15
C VAL A 25 -3.52 6.87 -4.90
N PHE A 26 -2.76 5.87 -5.29
CA PHE A 26 -1.54 6.07 -6.06
C PHE A 26 -1.33 4.98 -7.12
N ALA A 27 -0.70 5.39 -8.20
CA ALA A 27 -0.15 4.55 -9.26
C ALA A 27 1.15 5.22 -9.74
N GLY A 28 1.27 5.70 -10.95
CA GLY A 28 2.38 6.57 -11.38
C GLY A 28 2.41 7.93 -10.66
N GLU A 29 1.26 8.38 -10.20
CA GLU A 29 1.03 9.57 -9.38
C GLU A 29 0.26 9.23 -8.11
N ALA A 30 0.04 10.22 -7.23
CA ALA A 30 -0.75 10.05 -6.01
C ALA A 30 -1.68 11.24 -5.75
N PHE A 31 -2.88 10.97 -5.25
CA PHE A 31 -3.82 12.00 -4.84
C PHE A 31 -4.70 11.55 -3.66
N THR A 32 -5.26 12.53 -2.95
CA THR A 32 -6.24 12.27 -1.92
C THR A 32 -7.61 12.07 -2.53
N GLN A 33 -8.17 10.86 -2.39
CA GLN A 33 -9.51 10.53 -2.83
C GLN A 33 -10.56 11.00 -1.83
N THR A 34 -10.28 10.83 -0.54
CA THR A 34 -11.16 11.22 0.55
C THR A 34 -10.35 11.81 1.69
N PRO A 35 -10.65 13.03 2.17
CA PRO A 35 -10.03 13.56 3.38
C PRO A 35 -10.45 12.74 4.61
N LEU A 36 -9.80 12.99 5.75
CA LEU A 36 -10.15 12.32 7.01
C LEU A 36 -11.60 12.58 7.40
N THR A 37 -12.38 11.52 7.49
CA THR A 37 -13.81 11.55 7.86
C THR A 37 -14.19 10.41 8.80
N SER A 38 -15.22 10.62 9.62
CA SER A 38 -15.89 9.57 10.39
C SER A 38 -17.02 8.88 9.60
N ASP A 39 -17.32 9.36 8.39
CA ASP A 39 -18.30 8.75 7.51
C ASP A 39 -17.68 7.57 6.76
N HIS A 40 -17.76 6.39 7.37
CA HIS A 40 -17.23 5.15 6.82
C HIS A 40 -17.96 4.68 5.55
N PHE A 41 -19.23 5.08 5.40
CA PHE A 41 -19.98 4.76 4.19
C PHE A 41 -19.34 5.43 2.97
N VAL A 42 -19.05 6.73 3.08
CA VAL A 42 -18.38 7.49 2.02
C VAL A 42 -17.01 6.89 1.66
N VAL A 43 -16.22 6.51 2.66
CA VAL A 43 -14.90 5.87 2.43
C VAL A 43 -15.06 4.58 1.65
N LYS A 44 -16.03 3.74 2.03
CA LYS A 44 -16.29 2.45 1.35
C LYS A 44 -16.84 2.63 -0.06
N GLU A 45 -17.69 3.62 -0.29
CA GLU A 45 -18.18 3.96 -1.63
C GLU A 45 -17.03 4.35 -2.58
N PHE A 46 -16.09 5.17 -2.11
CA PHE A 46 -14.91 5.51 -2.90
C PHE A 46 -13.99 4.30 -3.13
N LEU A 47 -13.79 3.45 -2.11
CA LEU A 47 -13.04 2.19 -2.28
C LEU A 47 -13.71 1.29 -3.33
N ALA A 48 -15.03 1.12 -3.27
CA ALA A 48 -15.78 0.32 -4.23
C ALA A 48 -15.66 0.86 -5.66
N GLY A 49 -15.68 2.19 -5.80
CA GLY A 49 -15.59 2.88 -7.09
C GLY A 49 -14.22 2.88 -7.75
N LEU A 50 -13.14 2.50 -7.03
CA LEU A 50 -11.80 2.45 -7.62
C LEU A 50 -11.72 1.47 -8.79
N ARG A 51 -11.07 1.90 -9.86
CA ARG A 51 -10.84 1.09 -11.06
C ARG A 51 -9.39 1.20 -11.50
N ALA A 52 -8.86 0.13 -12.08
CA ALA A 52 -7.56 0.18 -12.73
C ALA A 52 -7.60 1.14 -13.94
N GLY A 53 -6.49 1.84 -14.20
CA GLY A 53 -6.38 2.75 -15.33
C GLY A 53 -6.92 4.17 -15.09
N ILE A 54 -7.31 4.53 -13.86
CA ILE A 54 -7.68 5.91 -13.51
C ILE A 54 -6.46 6.82 -13.49
N LEU A 55 -5.31 6.29 -13.08
CA LEU A 55 -4.02 6.98 -13.04
C LEU A 55 -3.07 6.38 -14.08
N GLU A 56 -2.02 7.14 -14.41
CA GLU A 56 -0.92 6.62 -15.21
C GLU A 56 -0.32 5.36 -14.60
N ASP A 57 0.08 4.43 -15.46
CA ASP A 57 0.69 3.17 -15.05
C ASP A 57 1.98 3.42 -14.25
N GLY A 58 2.15 2.66 -13.19
CA GLY A 58 3.29 2.71 -12.32
C GLY A 58 2.92 2.52 -10.85
N THR A 59 3.94 2.51 -10.01
CA THR A 59 3.79 2.35 -8.56
C THR A 59 4.68 3.37 -7.86
N ALA A 60 4.10 4.51 -7.49
CA ALA A 60 4.78 5.61 -6.80
C ALA A 60 4.52 5.56 -5.29
N ILE A 61 5.10 4.57 -4.60
CA ILE A 61 4.90 4.32 -3.16
C ILE A 61 5.26 5.55 -2.33
N GLY A 62 6.40 6.19 -2.63
CA GLY A 62 6.84 7.37 -1.90
C GLY A 62 5.86 8.54 -2.01
N MET A 63 5.29 8.76 -3.20
CA MET A 63 4.26 9.78 -3.43
C MET A 63 2.97 9.46 -2.67
N GLY A 64 2.52 8.19 -2.75
CA GLY A 64 1.33 7.72 -2.03
C GLY A 64 1.46 7.91 -0.53
N LEU A 65 2.59 7.50 0.04
CA LEU A 65 2.89 7.66 1.46
C LEU A 65 2.97 9.14 1.87
N ALA A 66 3.68 9.97 1.10
CA ALA A 66 3.80 11.41 1.38
C ALA A 66 2.44 12.11 1.36
N THR A 67 1.56 11.75 0.41
CA THR A 67 0.20 12.29 0.33
C THR A 67 -0.63 11.92 1.56
N ALA A 68 -0.59 10.67 2.01
CA ALA A 68 -1.29 10.22 3.20
C ALA A 68 -0.74 10.89 4.47
N VAL A 69 0.57 10.98 4.62
CA VAL A 69 1.25 11.62 5.76
C VAL A 69 0.89 13.10 5.85
N GLN A 70 0.84 13.81 4.72
CA GLN A 70 0.42 15.21 4.67
C GLN A 70 -0.98 15.41 5.24
N ARG A 71 -1.92 14.51 4.92
CA ARG A 71 -3.29 14.57 5.46
C ARG A 71 -3.34 14.27 6.96
N LEU A 72 -2.56 13.31 7.41
CA LEU A 72 -2.46 12.98 8.83
C LEU A 72 -1.76 14.07 9.66
N ARG A 73 -0.85 14.85 9.05
CA ARG A 73 -0.18 15.97 9.73
C ARG A 73 -1.17 16.97 10.32
N GLU A 74 -2.25 17.25 9.59
CA GLU A 74 -3.28 18.22 9.98
C GLU A 74 -4.20 17.68 11.09
N SER A 75 -4.20 16.38 11.34
CA SER A 75 -5.01 15.75 12.38
C SER A 75 -4.46 16.07 13.77
N LYS A 76 -5.35 16.42 14.70
CA LYS A 76 -5.04 16.65 16.11
C LYS A 76 -5.18 15.41 16.98
N THR A 77 -5.46 14.25 16.38
CA THR A 77 -5.58 13.00 17.13
C THR A 77 -4.25 12.54 17.68
N PRO A 78 -4.23 11.91 18.86
CA PRO A 78 -2.99 11.43 19.48
C PRO A 78 -2.34 10.27 18.69
N SER A 79 -3.13 9.47 18.02
CA SER A 79 -2.66 8.35 17.20
C SER A 79 -2.86 8.67 15.71
N LYS A 80 -1.78 8.56 14.94
CA LYS A 80 -1.76 8.78 13.49
C LYS A 80 -1.16 7.57 12.82
N ILE A 81 -1.98 6.89 12.01
CA ILE A 81 -1.62 5.64 11.36
C ILE A 81 -1.87 5.76 9.87
N ALA A 82 -0.90 5.34 9.07
CA ALA A 82 -1.06 5.10 7.64
C ALA A 82 -0.95 3.61 7.35
N VAL A 83 -1.88 3.07 6.58
CA VAL A 83 -1.83 1.70 6.08
C VAL A 83 -1.57 1.75 4.59
N LEU A 84 -0.38 1.32 4.19
CA LEU A 84 0.07 1.29 2.81
C LEU A 84 -0.23 -0.09 2.22
N LEU A 85 -1.14 -0.15 1.27
CA LEU A 85 -1.51 -1.36 0.54
C LEU A 85 -0.92 -1.29 -0.87
N THR A 86 -0.08 -2.25 -1.24
CA THR A 86 0.52 -2.32 -2.58
C THR A 86 0.63 -3.76 -3.05
N ASP A 87 0.61 -3.97 -4.36
CA ASP A 87 0.84 -5.27 -5.01
C ASP A 87 2.14 -5.28 -5.84
N GLY A 88 2.92 -4.21 -5.78
CA GLY A 88 4.12 -4.04 -6.59
C GLY A 88 5.25 -3.29 -5.89
N GLU A 89 6.37 -3.22 -6.60
CA GLU A 89 7.55 -2.47 -6.21
C GLU A 89 7.44 -1.01 -6.62
N ASN A 90 8.11 -0.13 -5.87
CA ASN A 90 8.24 1.27 -6.27
C ASN A 90 9.06 1.38 -7.55
N ASN A 91 8.45 1.87 -8.60
CA ASN A 91 9.10 2.05 -9.91
C ASN A 91 8.89 3.45 -10.50
N ARG A 92 8.17 4.32 -9.80
CA ARG A 92 7.89 5.70 -10.22
C ARG A 92 7.80 6.64 -9.02
N GLY A 93 7.72 7.93 -9.33
CA GLY A 93 7.52 9.02 -8.38
C GLY A 93 8.79 9.77 -8.03
N ALA A 94 8.63 11.07 -7.75
CA ALA A 94 9.72 11.98 -7.41
C ALA A 94 10.19 11.84 -5.94
N ILE A 95 9.42 11.15 -5.10
CA ILE A 95 9.73 10.97 -3.69
C ILE A 95 10.15 9.52 -3.45
N ASP A 96 11.35 9.36 -2.90
CA ASP A 96 11.84 8.06 -2.45
C ASP A 96 11.00 7.53 -1.29
N PRO A 97 10.56 6.26 -1.31
CA PRO A 97 9.74 5.67 -0.26
C PRO A 97 10.32 5.75 1.15
N LEU A 98 11.64 5.58 1.29
CA LEU A 98 12.29 5.64 2.61
C LEU A 98 12.38 7.08 3.11
N THR A 99 12.57 8.04 2.22
CA THR A 99 12.48 9.47 2.56
C THR A 99 11.08 9.83 3.06
N ALA A 100 10.03 9.34 2.39
CA ALA A 100 8.65 9.53 2.85
C ALA A 100 8.39 8.90 4.23
N ALA A 101 8.99 7.73 4.50
CA ALA A 101 8.93 7.09 5.81
C ALA A 101 9.63 7.90 6.90
N ASP A 102 10.78 8.51 6.62
CA ASP A 102 11.49 9.35 7.57
C ASP A 102 10.68 10.62 7.91
N VAL A 103 9.98 11.20 6.93
CA VAL A 103 9.05 12.31 7.17
C VAL A 103 7.85 11.84 8.01
N ALA A 104 7.29 10.68 7.71
CA ALA A 104 6.21 10.08 8.51
C ALA A 104 6.62 9.93 9.98
N ARG A 105 7.81 9.38 10.22
CA ARG A 105 8.39 9.23 11.56
C ARG A 105 8.52 10.57 12.28
N ALA A 106 9.07 11.58 11.60
CA ALA A 106 9.26 12.92 12.17
C ALA A 106 7.93 13.58 12.57
N LEU A 107 6.84 13.26 11.87
CA LEU A 107 5.49 13.76 12.13
C LEU A 107 4.67 12.86 13.09
N GLY A 108 5.28 11.81 13.64
CA GLY A 108 4.62 10.90 14.56
C GLY A 108 3.59 10.00 13.88
N VAL A 109 3.70 9.77 12.57
CA VAL A 109 2.85 8.86 11.81
C VAL A 109 3.48 7.49 11.79
N ARG A 110 2.77 6.49 12.30
CA ARG A 110 3.13 5.08 12.22
C ARG A 110 2.63 4.50 10.91
N VAL A 111 3.49 3.79 10.19
CA VAL A 111 3.14 3.21 8.89
C VAL A 111 3.14 1.69 8.97
N TYR A 112 2.01 1.08 8.67
CA TYR A 112 1.89 -0.35 8.43
C TYR A 112 1.89 -0.60 6.92
N THR A 113 2.68 -1.58 6.50
CA THR A 113 2.78 -1.91 5.06
C THR A 113 2.22 -3.29 4.81
N VAL A 114 1.39 -3.41 3.79
CA VAL A 114 0.71 -4.66 3.41
C VAL A 114 0.97 -4.94 1.94
N LEU A 115 1.68 -6.04 1.67
CA LEU A 115 1.83 -6.55 0.31
C LEU A 115 0.62 -7.40 -0.03
N VAL A 116 -0.13 -6.97 -1.06
CA VAL A 116 -1.33 -7.65 -1.54
C VAL A 116 -1.00 -8.46 -2.79
N GLY A 117 -1.11 -9.76 -2.72
CA GLY A 117 -0.87 -10.64 -3.86
C GLY A 117 0.14 -11.73 -3.56
N ARG A 118 0.20 -12.68 -4.46
CA ARG A 118 1.15 -13.79 -4.42
C ARG A 118 2.27 -13.56 -5.43
N THR A 119 3.40 -14.21 -5.24
CA THR A 119 4.41 -14.41 -6.27
C THR A 119 3.71 -14.75 -7.59
N SER A 120 4.00 -14.00 -8.63
CA SER A 120 3.46 -14.24 -9.96
C SER A 120 4.49 -14.95 -10.81
N VAL A 121 4.04 -15.88 -11.63
CA VAL A 121 4.87 -16.51 -12.65
C VAL A 121 4.72 -15.65 -13.91
N ALA A 122 5.81 -15.08 -14.40
CA ALA A 122 5.82 -14.28 -15.61
C ALA A 122 6.71 -14.92 -16.68
N PRO A 123 6.35 -14.82 -17.96
CA PRO A 123 7.23 -15.23 -19.05
C PRO A 123 8.42 -14.27 -19.14
N VAL A 124 9.62 -14.80 -18.98
CA VAL A 124 10.86 -14.05 -19.13
C VAL A 124 11.60 -14.61 -20.36
N GLN A 125 12.03 -13.72 -21.25
CA GLN A 125 12.86 -14.11 -22.37
C GLN A 125 14.32 -14.23 -21.90
N ILE A 126 14.90 -15.40 -22.09
CA ILE A 126 16.32 -15.65 -21.86
C ILE A 126 17.00 -15.99 -23.19
N ASP A 127 18.22 -15.50 -23.34
CA ASP A 127 19.09 -15.91 -24.47
C ASP A 127 19.83 -17.19 -24.08
N ASP A 128 19.31 -18.33 -24.53
CA ASP A 128 19.96 -19.63 -24.33
C ASP A 128 21.06 -19.82 -25.38
N PRO A 129 22.30 -20.22 -24.99
CA PRO A 129 23.42 -20.38 -25.91
C PRO A 129 23.18 -21.45 -26.98
N VAL A 130 22.27 -22.40 -26.75
CA VAL A 130 21.99 -23.54 -27.65
C VAL A 130 20.66 -23.35 -28.38
N LEU A 131 19.64 -22.83 -27.71
CA LEU A 131 18.28 -22.72 -28.25
C LEU A 131 17.91 -21.29 -28.71
N GLY A 132 18.83 -20.32 -28.56
CA GLY A 132 18.55 -18.92 -28.86
C GLY A 132 17.57 -18.29 -27.87
N ARG A 133 16.76 -17.33 -28.34
CA ARG A 133 15.75 -16.67 -27.49
C ARG A 133 14.65 -17.65 -27.11
N THR A 134 14.60 -18.00 -25.83
CA THR A 134 13.62 -18.90 -25.26
C THR A 134 12.84 -18.20 -24.18
N THR A 135 11.52 -18.41 -24.14
CA THR A 135 10.66 -17.90 -23.06
C THR A 135 10.54 -18.95 -21.96
N VAL A 136 11.00 -18.62 -20.78
CA VAL A 136 10.82 -19.46 -19.58
C VAL A 136 9.84 -18.78 -18.62
N MET A 137 9.03 -19.60 -17.95
CA MET A 137 8.16 -19.13 -16.89
C MET A 137 9.00 -18.99 -15.62
N GLN A 138 9.24 -17.76 -15.19
CA GLN A 138 10.02 -17.47 -13.99
C GLN A 138 9.10 -16.93 -12.90
N GLU A 139 9.34 -17.39 -11.69
CA GLU A 139 8.68 -16.86 -10.52
C GLU A 139 9.22 -15.46 -10.22
N VAL A 140 8.35 -14.46 -10.33
CA VAL A 140 8.67 -13.06 -10.04
C VAL A 140 8.12 -12.74 -8.67
N SER A 141 9.02 -12.55 -7.71
CA SER A 141 8.67 -12.07 -6.37
C SER A 141 8.89 -10.57 -6.28
N VAL A 142 7.98 -9.87 -5.63
CA VAL A 142 8.14 -8.45 -5.29
C VAL A 142 9.23 -8.30 -4.23
N ASP A 143 10.13 -7.33 -4.38
CA ASP A 143 11.10 -6.99 -3.34
C ASP A 143 10.39 -6.35 -2.14
N GLU A 144 10.28 -7.09 -1.05
CA GLU A 144 9.60 -6.66 0.17
C GLU A 144 10.47 -5.79 1.09
N ARG A 145 11.78 -5.76 0.88
CA ARG A 145 12.71 -5.03 1.76
C ARG A 145 12.35 -3.56 1.95
N PRO A 146 11.96 -2.80 0.93
CA PRO A 146 11.52 -1.42 1.12
C PRO A 146 10.28 -1.31 2.00
N LEU A 147 9.31 -2.20 1.86
CA LEU A 147 8.07 -2.20 2.65
C LEU A 147 8.35 -2.53 4.12
N ILE A 148 9.21 -3.51 4.38
CA ILE A 148 9.66 -3.87 5.72
C ILE A 148 10.38 -2.69 6.37
N GLU A 149 11.26 -2.02 5.64
CA GLU A 149 12.05 -0.90 6.14
C GLU A 149 11.19 0.34 6.43
N ILE A 150 10.20 0.66 5.58
CA ILE A 150 9.21 1.73 5.82
C ILE A 150 8.50 1.49 7.16
N ALA A 151 7.96 0.29 7.35
CA ALA A 151 7.26 -0.07 8.58
C ALA A 151 8.18 0.03 9.80
N ARG A 152 9.37 -0.56 9.72
CA ARG A 152 10.35 -0.56 10.81
C ARG A 152 10.75 0.87 11.24
N ARG A 153 11.04 1.76 10.30
CA ARG A 153 11.44 3.15 10.57
C ARG A 153 10.38 3.96 11.30
N THR A 154 9.12 3.65 11.04
CA THR A 154 7.99 4.40 11.59
C THR A 154 7.37 3.73 12.83
N GLY A 155 7.89 2.60 13.28
CA GLY A 155 7.36 1.84 14.41
C GLY A 155 6.11 1.02 14.09
N GLY A 156 5.81 0.82 12.81
CA GLY A 156 4.77 -0.10 12.34
C GLY A 156 5.31 -1.49 12.03
N ARG A 157 4.53 -2.27 11.28
CA ARG A 157 4.89 -3.64 10.87
C ARG A 157 4.52 -3.90 9.41
N PHE A 158 5.23 -4.85 8.80
CA PHE A 158 4.96 -5.36 7.47
C PHE A 158 4.11 -6.63 7.54
N PHE A 159 3.16 -6.75 6.61
CA PHE A 159 2.28 -7.91 6.46
C PHE A 159 2.14 -8.33 5.01
N ARG A 160 1.85 -9.61 4.82
CA ARG A 160 1.43 -10.16 3.51
C ARG A 160 -0.06 -10.49 3.58
N ALA A 161 -0.85 -9.92 2.68
CA ALA A 161 -2.26 -10.26 2.53
C ALA A 161 -2.42 -11.54 1.69
N GLY A 162 -1.96 -12.67 2.21
CA GLY A 162 -1.99 -13.96 1.51
C GLY A 162 -3.18 -14.84 1.87
N ASP A 163 -3.70 -14.68 3.09
CA ASP A 163 -4.81 -15.45 3.63
C ASP A 163 -5.64 -14.64 4.65
N GLN A 164 -6.81 -15.15 5.02
CA GLN A 164 -7.68 -14.51 6.01
C GLN A 164 -7.05 -14.43 7.41
N ALA A 165 -6.19 -15.38 7.77
CA ALA A 165 -5.53 -15.39 9.07
C ALA A 165 -4.50 -14.24 9.20
N SER A 166 -3.76 -13.95 8.11
CA SER A 166 -2.85 -12.81 8.05
C SER A 166 -3.57 -11.48 8.19
N LEU A 167 -4.76 -11.33 7.58
CA LEU A 167 -5.58 -10.12 7.68
C LEU A 167 -6.12 -9.90 9.10
N ALA A 168 -6.59 -10.95 9.77
CA ALA A 168 -7.05 -10.86 11.15
C ALA A 168 -5.92 -10.41 12.10
N GLY A 169 -4.68 -10.86 11.86
CA GLY A 169 -3.49 -10.42 12.60
C GLY A 169 -3.17 -8.94 12.40
N ILE A 170 -3.35 -8.43 11.17
CA ILE A 170 -3.15 -7.00 10.86
C ILE A 170 -4.11 -6.15 11.71
N TYR A 171 -5.38 -6.52 11.78
CA TYR A 171 -6.38 -5.74 12.51
C TYR A 171 -6.16 -5.73 14.02
N ALA A 172 -5.66 -6.84 14.59
CA ALA A 172 -5.41 -6.96 16.02
C ALA A 172 -4.17 -6.16 16.49
N GLU A 173 -3.23 -5.86 15.60
CA GLU A 173 -1.97 -5.20 15.95
C GLU A 173 -1.95 -3.70 15.64
N ILE A 174 -2.87 -3.21 14.82
CA ILE A 174 -3.03 -1.78 14.56
C ILE A 174 -3.91 -1.20 15.67
N ASP A 175 -3.27 -0.78 16.72
CA ASP A 175 -3.90 -0.09 17.84
C ASP A 175 -3.42 1.35 17.95
#